data_d9c7755f085fcb05e37372453e1763cb
#
_entry.id   d9c7755f085fcb05e37372453e1763cb
#
_cell.length_a   1.000
_cell.length_b   1.000
_cell.length_c   1.000
_cell.angle_alpha   90.00
_cell.angle_beta   90.00
_cell.angle_gamma   90.00
#
_symmetry.space_group_name_H-M   'P 1'
#
loop_
_entity.id
_entity.type
_entity.pdbx_description
1 polymer ?
#
loop_
_entity_poly.entity_id
_entity_poly.type
_entity_poly.pdbx_seq_one_letter_code
_entity_poly.pdbx_strand_id
1 'polypeptide(L)'
;MNTHLLALASGLSDQDLLARLAALAGKEREASVELVAHLAELDTRPSLYAAHGHGSLFTYCTEVLTLSEDAACNRIYAARACRRFPVILGALAAGALSLSSVRMLSPHLTPRTMRRCSPEPAAAGGARSRPWLRNWRLDRTCPPLSESFPA
;
A
#
# COMPACT_ATOMS: atom_id res chain seq x y z
N MET A 1 -14.89 -12.46 -21.76
CA MET A 1 -13.42 -12.37 -21.84
C MET A 1 -12.69 -13.04 -20.66
N ASN A 2 -13.30 -13.18 -19.49
CA ASN A 2 -12.63 -13.76 -18.32
C ASN A 2 -12.51 -15.30 -18.32
N THR A 3 -13.35 -16.00 -19.08
CA THR A 3 -13.32 -17.48 -19.22
C THR A 3 -12.02 -18.01 -19.84
N HIS A 4 -11.39 -17.24 -20.73
CA HIS A 4 -10.11 -17.60 -21.33
C HIS A 4 -8.96 -17.60 -20.31
N LEU A 5 -8.96 -16.66 -19.36
CA LEU A 5 -7.93 -16.60 -18.30
C LEU A 5 -8.03 -17.80 -17.33
N LEU A 6 -9.27 -18.21 -17.01
CA LEU A 6 -9.50 -19.40 -16.18
C LEU A 6 -9.04 -20.68 -16.89
N ALA A 7 -9.34 -20.80 -18.18
CA ALA A 7 -8.89 -21.93 -18.99
C ALA A 7 -7.36 -22.00 -19.11
N LEU A 8 -6.69 -20.86 -19.26
CA LEU A 8 -5.22 -20.81 -19.25
C LEU A 8 -4.65 -21.21 -17.89
N ALA A 9 -5.25 -20.77 -16.79
CA ALA A 9 -4.78 -21.12 -15.46
C ALA A 9 -5.01 -22.61 -15.15
N SER A 10 -6.13 -23.19 -15.58
CA SER A 10 -6.44 -24.62 -15.36
C SER A 10 -5.56 -25.57 -16.19
N GLY A 11 -4.94 -25.07 -17.26
CA GLY A 11 -4.02 -25.85 -18.10
C GLY A 11 -2.57 -25.90 -17.59
N LEU A 12 -2.25 -25.17 -16.51
CA LEU A 12 -0.90 -25.15 -15.94
C LEU A 12 -0.65 -26.38 -15.05
N SER A 13 0.60 -26.84 -14.99
CA SER A 13 1.02 -27.77 -13.94
C SER A 13 1.01 -27.09 -12.58
N ASP A 14 0.93 -27.87 -11.49
CA ASP A 14 0.92 -27.34 -10.12
C ASP A 14 2.13 -26.42 -9.86
N GLN A 15 3.30 -26.83 -10.34
CA GLN A 15 4.53 -26.07 -10.17
C GLN A 15 4.52 -24.76 -10.96
N ASP A 16 4.05 -24.81 -12.21
CA ASP A 16 3.92 -23.62 -13.06
C ASP A 16 2.85 -22.65 -12.52
N LEU A 17 1.77 -23.18 -11.99
CA LEU A 17 0.72 -22.38 -11.36
C LEU A 17 1.27 -21.62 -10.16
N LEU A 18 2.02 -22.28 -9.26
CA LEU A 18 2.63 -21.63 -8.10
C LEU A 18 3.65 -20.57 -8.50
N ALA A 19 4.50 -20.89 -9.48
CA ALA A 19 5.48 -19.93 -10.01
C ALA A 19 4.80 -18.71 -10.65
N ARG A 20 3.72 -18.94 -11.40
CA ARG A 20 2.94 -17.87 -12.04
C ARG A 20 2.24 -16.97 -11.02
N LEU A 21 1.66 -17.57 -9.97
CA LEU A 21 1.04 -16.82 -8.88
C LEU A 21 2.06 -15.92 -8.17
N ALA A 22 3.23 -16.43 -7.84
CA ALA A 22 4.30 -15.65 -7.21
C ALA A 22 4.75 -14.48 -8.10
N ALA A 23 4.91 -14.71 -9.41
CA ALA A 23 5.28 -13.68 -10.36
C ALA A 23 4.20 -12.59 -10.49
N LEU A 24 2.92 -12.98 -10.55
CA LEU A 24 1.80 -12.03 -10.63
C LEU A 24 1.64 -11.22 -9.34
N ALA A 25 1.79 -11.83 -8.18
CA ALA A 25 1.79 -11.13 -6.90
C ALA A 25 2.94 -10.11 -6.79
N GLY A 26 4.11 -10.43 -7.34
CA GLY A 26 5.23 -9.49 -7.46
C GLY A 26 4.87 -8.28 -8.32
N LYS A 27 4.31 -8.51 -9.50
CA LYS A 27 3.88 -7.43 -10.42
C LYS A 27 2.77 -6.56 -9.83
N GLU A 28 1.80 -7.16 -9.14
CA GLU A 28 0.75 -6.40 -8.44
C GLU A 28 1.36 -5.47 -7.37
N ARG A 29 2.32 -5.97 -6.62
CA ARG A 29 3.03 -5.19 -5.61
C ARG A 29 3.80 -4.02 -6.24
N GLU A 30 4.55 -4.27 -7.30
CA GLU A 30 5.28 -3.23 -8.05
C GLU A 30 4.33 -2.14 -8.55
N ALA A 31 3.26 -2.52 -9.20
CA ALA A 31 2.24 -1.58 -9.69
C ALA A 31 1.58 -0.80 -8.55
N SER A 32 1.31 -1.45 -7.41
CA SER A 32 0.73 -0.79 -6.23
C SER A 32 1.71 0.23 -5.62
N VAL A 33 2.99 -0.08 -5.55
CA VAL A 33 4.03 0.84 -5.05
C VAL A 33 4.18 2.05 -5.97
N GLU A 34 4.20 1.82 -7.27
CA GLU A 34 4.26 2.87 -8.28
C GLU A 34 3.05 3.80 -8.20
N LEU A 35 1.85 3.24 -8.06
CA LEU A 35 0.63 4.01 -7.88
C LEU A 35 0.68 4.86 -6.60
N VAL A 36 1.16 4.32 -5.48
CA VAL A 36 1.34 5.07 -4.23
C VAL A 36 2.31 6.24 -4.41
N ALA A 37 3.42 6.03 -5.11
CA ALA A 37 4.39 7.10 -5.39
C ALA A 37 3.77 8.23 -6.23
N HIS A 38 2.98 7.89 -7.25
CA HIS A 38 2.28 8.89 -8.07
C HIS A 38 1.16 9.60 -7.29
N LEU A 39 0.43 8.90 -6.43
CA LEU A 39 -0.56 9.52 -5.56
C LEU A 39 0.08 10.48 -4.54
N ALA A 40 1.27 10.15 -4.05
CA ALA A 40 2.03 11.03 -3.17
C ALA A 40 2.38 12.35 -3.86
N GLU A 41 2.73 12.31 -5.13
CA GLU A 41 2.98 13.51 -5.94
C GLU A 41 1.67 14.26 -6.26
N LEU A 42 0.62 13.54 -6.63
CA LEU A 42 -0.69 14.14 -6.92
C LEU A 42 -1.28 14.86 -5.69
N ASP A 43 -1.08 14.32 -4.49
CA ASP A 43 -1.52 14.95 -3.22
C ASP A 43 -0.85 16.32 -2.97
N THR A 44 0.31 16.60 -3.59
CA THR A 44 0.96 17.91 -3.55
C THR A 44 0.37 18.93 -4.52
N ARG A 45 -0.41 18.46 -5.50
CA ARG A 45 -0.94 19.24 -6.62
C ARG A 45 -2.47 19.19 -6.67
N PRO A 46 -3.16 19.73 -5.64
CA PRO A 46 -4.61 19.63 -5.53
C PRO A 46 -5.35 20.30 -6.72
N SER A 47 -4.72 21.26 -7.39
CA SER A 47 -5.27 21.88 -8.58
C SER A 47 -5.52 20.90 -9.73
N LEU A 48 -4.76 19.81 -9.82
CA LEU A 48 -4.92 18.84 -10.89
C LEU A 48 -6.25 18.08 -10.82
N TYR A 49 -6.61 17.56 -9.64
CA TYR A 49 -7.91 16.89 -9.51
C TYR A 49 -9.07 17.87 -9.34
N ALA A 50 -8.84 19.07 -8.79
CA ALA A 50 -9.84 20.12 -8.73
C ALA A 50 -10.24 20.64 -10.13
N ALA A 51 -9.31 20.77 -11.06
CA ALA A 51 -9.57 21.15 -12.44
C ALA A 51 -10.48 20.14 -13.16
N HIS A 52 -10.51 18.89 -12.71
CA HIS A 52 -11.40 17.83 -13.20
C HIS A 52 -12.71 17.73 -12.41
N GLY A 53 -13.01 18.67 -11.51
CA GLY A 53 -14.25 18.72 -10.75
C GLY A 53 -14.27 17.89 -9.49
N HIS A 54 -13.11 17.35 -9.05
CA HIS A 54 -13.02 16.54 -7.84
C HIS A 54 -12.55 17.37 -6.65
N GLY A 55 -13.36 17.40 -5.59
CA GLY A 55 -13.08 18.19 -4.38
C GLY A 55 -11.96 17.62 -3.49
N SER A 56 -11.56 16.38 -3.70
CA SER A 56 -10.53 15.71 -2.89
C SER A 56 -9.81 14.62 -3.67
N LEU A 57 -8.61 14.27 -3.21
CA LEU A 57 -7.87 13.13 -3.74
C LEU A 57 -8.65 11.81 -3.57
N PHE A 58 -9.40 11.67 -2.47
CA PHE A 58 -10.25 10.50 -2.23
C PHE A 58 -11.33 10.36 -3.33
N THR A 59 -12.06 11.45 -3.63
CA THR A 59 -13.08 11.46 -4.68
C THR A 59 -12.47 11.13 -6.04
N TYR A 60 -11.31 11.67 -6.35
CA TYR A 60 -10.57 11.33 -7.57
C TYR A 60 -10.22 9.83 -7.63
N CYS A 61 -9.72 9.25 -6.53
CA CYS A 61 -9.39 7.83 -6.48
C CYS A 61 -10.60 6.91 -6.66
N THR A 62 -11.75 7.28 -6.12
CA THR A 62 -12.96 6.45 -6.20
C THR A 62 -13.70 6.61 -7.53
N GLU A 63 -13.79 7.81 -8.05
CA GLU A 63 -14.56 8.10 -9.26
C GLU A 63 -13.76 7.92 -10.55
N VAL A 64 -12.49 8.36 -10.58
CA VAL A 64 -11.65 8.29 -11.79
C VAL A 64 -10.85 7.00 -11.83
N LEU A 65 -10.18 6.65 -10.72
CA LEU A 65 -9.38 5.43 -10.66
C LEU A 65 -10.22 4.19 -10.33
N THR A 66 -11.52 4.37 -10.07
CA THR A 66 -12.47 3.27 -9.78
C THR A 66 -12.02 2.35 -8.63
N LEU A 67 -11.28 2.91 -7.67
CA LEU A 67 -10.86 2.18 -6.49
C LEU A 67 -12.02 2.08 -5.50
N SER A 68 -12.10 0.97 -4.77
CA SER A 68 -13.00 0.90 -3.62
C SER A 68 -12.57 1.91 -2.54
N GLU A 69 -13.48 2.32 -1.67
CA GLU A 69 -13.20 3.28 -0.60
C GLU A 69 -12.01 2.85 0.27
N ASP A 70 -11.98 1.59 0.69
CA ASP A 70 -10.87 1.05 1.47
C ASP A 70 -9.55 1.03 0.69
N ALA A 71 -9.60 0.69 -0.60
CA ALA A 71 -8.42 0.69 -1.45
C ALA A 71 -7.88 2.12 -1.66
N ALA A 72 -8.77 3.10 -1.83
CA ALA A 72 -8.41 4.52 -1.93
C ALA A 72 -7.80 5.02 -0.61
N CYS A 73 -8.46 4.78 0.52
CA CYS A 73 -7.95 5.14 1.84
C CYS A 73 -6.57 4.56 2.10
N ASN A 74 -6.39 3.26 1.91
CA ASN A 74 -5.11 2.59 2.16
C ASN A 74 -3.97 3.21 1.34
N ARG A 75 -4.22 3.53 0.08
CA ARG A 75 -3.23 4.13 -0.83
C ARG A 75 -2.94 5.59 -0.49
N ILE A 76 -3.94 6.38 -0.14
CA ILE A 76 -3.75 7.79 0.27
C ILE A 76 -2.94 7.86 1.57
N TYR A 77 -3.27 7.04 2.57
CA TYR A 77 -2.48 6.98 3.80
C TYR A 77 -1.04 6.55 3.53
N ALA A 78 -0.83 5.54 2.70
CA ALA A 78 0.49 5.09 2.31
C ALA A 78 1.26 6.18 1.56
N ALA A 79 0.63 6.89 0.63
CA ALA A 79 1.22 8.00 -0.11
C ALA A 79 1.72 9.12 0.82
N ARG A 80 0.89 9.54 1.76
CA ARG A 80 1.25 10.56 2.76
C ARG A 80 2.33 10.08 3.72
N ALA A 81 2.28 8.81 4.15
CA ALA A 81 3.31 8.22 4.99
C ALA A 81 4.66 8.13 4.26
N CYS A 82 4.67 7.75 2.98
CA CYS A 82 5.89 7.70 2.16
C CYS A 82 6.53 9.08 1.95
N ARG A 83 5.73 10.15 1.84
CA ARG A 83 6.25 11.52 1.76
C ARG A 83 6.97 11.93 3.04
N ARG A 84 6.44 11.56 4.20
CA ARG A 84 7.09 11.84 5.49
C ARG A 84 8.29 10.92 5.75
N PHE A 85 8.20 9.68 5.30
CA PHE A 85 9.19 8.62 5.56
C PHE A 85 9.41 7.80 4.30
N PRO A 86 10.32 8.21 3.40
CA PRO A 86 10.55 7.52 2.12
C PRO A 86 10.94 6.04 2.24
N VAL A 87 11.50 5.63 3.39
CA VAL A 87 11.82 4.23 3.70
C VAL A 87 10.61 3.30 3.63
N ILE A 88 9.40 3.82 3.85
CA ILE A 88 8.14 3.06 3.77
C ILE A 88 7.91 2.54 2.35
N LEU A 89 8.25 3.33 1.33
CA LEU A 89 8.10 2.92 -0.07
C LEU A 89 8.97 1.69 -0.38
N GLY A 90 10.22 1.69 0.11
CA GLY A 90 11.11 0.53 0.00
C GLY A 90 10.58 -0.70 0.75
N ALA A 91 10.00 -0.51 1.93
CA ALA A 91 9.41 -1.59 2.71
C ALA A 91 8.14 -2.18 2.05
N LEU A 92 7.33 -1.35 1.39
CA LEU A 92 6.20 -1.79 0.56
C LEU A 92 6.69 -2.59 -0.65
N ALA A 93 7.70 -2.09 -1.36
CA ALA A 93 8.30 -2.76 -2.53
C ALA A 93 8.88 -4.13 -2.15
N ALA A 94 9.57 -4.21 -1.02
CA ALA A 94 10.11 -5.47 -0.50
C ALA A 94 9.04 -6.43 0.07
N GLY A 95 7.77 -6.01 0.14
CA GLY A 95 6.69 -6.79 0.76
C GLY A 95 6.83 -6.93 2.29
N ALA A 96 7.67 -6.11 2.91
CA ALA A 96 7.85 -6.08 4.36
C ALA A 96 6.67 -5.42 5.09
N LEU A 97 6.00 -4.49 4.42
CA LEU A 97 4.77 -3.84 4.85
C LEU A 97 3.68 -4.02 3.80
N SER A 98 2.43 -4.08 4.25
CA SER A 98 1.25 -3.96 3.39
C SER A 98 0.66 -2.55 3.45
N LEU A 99 -0.15 -2.18 2.46
CA LEU A 99 -0.86 -0.89 2.46
C LEU A 99 -1.76 -0.72 3.70
N SER A 100 -2.45 -1.79 4.09
CA SER A 100 -3.29 -1.80 5.29
C SER A 100 -2.47 -1.59 6.56
N SER A 101 -1.30 -2.25 6.66
CA SER A 101 -0.38 -2.07 7.79
C SER A 101 0.12 -0.62 7.89
N VAL A 102 0.46 0.01 6.76
CA VAL A 102 0.89 1.42 6.74
C VAL A 102 -0.23 2.33 7.21
N ARG A 103 -1.48 2.11 6.77
CA ARG A 103 -2.64 2.88 7.24
C ARG A 103 -2.80 2.79 8.75
N MET A 104 -2.71 1.59 9.31
CA MET A 104 -2.84 1.37 10.75
C MET A 104 -1.68 1.99 11.55
N LEU A 105 -0.48 1.95 10.99
CA LEU A 105 0.72 2.50 11.63
C LEU A 105 0.83 4.02 11.48
N SER A 106 0.18 4.60 10.48
CA SER A 106 0.31 6.02 10.10
C SER A 106 0.19 6.99 11.29
N PRO A 107 -0.76 6.85 12.23
CA PRO A 107 -0.87 7.73 13.39
C PRO A 107 0.32 7.64 14.36
N HIS A 108 1.02 6.51 14.34
CA HIS A 108 2.11 6.19 15.27
C HIS A 108 3.50 6.30 14.63
N LEU A 109 3.57 6.75 13.36
CA LEU A 109 4.83 6.91 12.65
C LEU A 109 5.58 8.14 13.15
N THR A 110 6.63 7.90 13.91
CA THR A 110 7.58 8.90 14.36
C THR A 110 8.98 8.56 13.82
N PRO A 111 9.90 9.52 13.75
CA PRO A 111 11.29 9.24 13.36
C PRO A 111 11.95 8.14 14.22
N ARG A 112 11.51 7.98 15.46
CA ARG A 112 12.01 6.95 16.39
C ARG A 112 11.46 5.56 16.04
N THR A 113 10.18 5.44 15.68
CA THR A 113 9.57 4.18 15.27
C THR A 113 10.10 3.73 13.91
N MET A 114 10.40 4.68 13.02
CA MET A 114 10.91 4.39 11.69
C MET A 114 12.36 3.89 11.67
N ARG A 115 13.21 4.29 12.62
CA ARG A 115 14.57 3.73 12.76
C ARG A 115 14.56 2.23 13.11
N ARG A 116 13.50 1.74 13.76
CA ARG A 116 13.32 0.31 14.05
C ARG A 116 12.81 -0.49 12.84
N CYS A 117 12.25 0.19 11.84
CA CYS A 117 11.73 -0.42 10.61
C CYS A 117 12.73 -0.37 9.45
N SER A 118 13.92 0.23 9.62
CA SER A 118 14.97 0.15 8.62
C SER A 118 15.36 -1.32 8.43
N PRO A 119 15.34 -1.85 7.20
CA PRO A 119 15.92 -3.14 6.94
C PRO A 119 17.42 -3.01 7.20
N GLU A 120 17.92 -3.67 8.24
CA GLU A 120 19.35 -3.95 8.30
C GLU A 120 19.74 -4.68 7.00
N PRO A 121 20.91 -4.37 6.43
CA PRO A 121 21.41 -5.09 5.27
C PRO A 121 21.39 -6.58 5.63
N ALA A 122 20.68 -7.36 4.81
CA ALA A 122 20.44 -8.77 5.02
C ALA A 122 21.78 -9.52 5.10
N ALA A 123 22.23 -9.80 6.30
CA ALA A 123 23.07 -10.95 6.56
C ALA A 123 22.16 -12.18 6.44
N ALA A 124 22.56 -13.10 5.58
CA ALA A 124 21.86 -14.31 5.21
C ALA A 124 21.30 -15.07 6.41
N GLY A 125 20.06 -15.52 6.31
CA GLY A 125 19.57 -16.61 7.14
C GLY A 125 18.18 -16.42 7.73
N GLY A 126 17.19 -17.15 7.19
CA GLY A 126 16.06 -17.68 7.94
C GLY A 126 14.85 -16.76 8.10
N ALA A 127 13.75 -17.17 7.50
CA ALA A 127 12.41 -16.75 7.83
C ALA A 127 12.13 -16.88 9.34
N ARG A 128 12.37 -15.83 10.11
CA ARG A 128 11.89 -15.72 11.49
C ARG A 128 10.85 -14.63 11.58
N SER A 129 9.64 -15.07 11.95
CA SER A 129 8.52 -14.23 12.35
C SER A 129 8.99 -13.05 13.21
N ARG A 130 8.73 -11.86 12.76
CA ARG A 130 9.14 -10.60 13.38
C ARG A 130 8.38 -10.40 14.70
N PRO A 131 9.05 -10.30 15.87
CA PRO A 131 8.40 -10.28 17.19
C PRO A 131 7.47 -9.07 17.41
N TRP A 132 7.65 -7.97 16.68
CA TRP A 132 6.89 -6.75 16.86
C TRP A 132 5.47 -6.80 16.23
N LEU A 133 5.23 -7.74 15.28
CA LEU A 133 3.89 -7.96 14.72
C LEU A 133 2.93 -8.66 15.68
N ARG A 134 3.42 -9.30 16.75
CA ARG A 134 2.58 -10.04 17.68
C ARG A 134 1.93 -9.19 18.76
N ASN A 135 2.34 -7.95 18.94
CA ASN A 135 1.87 -7.12 20.06
C ASN A 135 0.85 -6.05 19.66
N TRP A 136 0.34 -6.09 18.41
CA TRP A 136 -0.69 -5.20 17.94
C TRP A 136 -2.07 -5.83 18.20
N ARG A 137 -2.69 -5.50 19.34
CA ARG A 137 -4.12 -5.66 19.48
C ARG A 137 -4.79 -4.67 18.53
N LEU A 138 -5.57 -5.22 17.61
CA LEU A 138 -6.46 -4.51 16.71
C LEU A 138 -7.48 -3.73 17.53
N ASP A 139 -7.22 -2.48 17.79
CA ASP A 139 -8.26 -1.56 18.20
C ASP A 139 -9.03 -1.16 16.94
N ARG A 140 -10.24 -1.71 16.80
CA ARG A 140 -11.09 -1.60 15.61
C ARG A 140 -11.89 -0.30 15.58
N THR A 141 -11.36 0.80 16.03
CA THR A 141 -12.00 2.09 15.86
C THR A 141 -11.32 2.86 14.73
N CYS A 142 -11.87 2.70 13.54
CA CYS A 142 -11.60 3.61 12.44
C CYS A 142 -12.18 4.98 12.84
N PRO A 143 -11.39 6.04 13.00
CA PRO A 143 -11.95 7.36 13.22
C PRO A 143 -12.72 7.78 11.97
N PRO A 144 -13.88 8.47 12.13
CA PRO A 144 -14.66 8.94 10.99
C PRO A 144 -13.83 9.89 10.12
N LEU A 145 -14.03 9.81 8.81
CA LEU A 145 -13.34 10.57 7.75
C LEU A 145 -13.59 12.09 7.78
N SER A 146 -14.14 12.64 8.87
CA SER A 146 -14.60 14.02 8.95
C SER A 146 -13.66 14.99 9.67
N GLU A 147 -12.47 14.60 10.08
CA GLU A 147 -11.55 15.54 10.72
C GLU A 147 -10.47 16.01 9.75
N SER A 148 -10.56 17.30 9.45
CA SER A 148 -9.62 18.14 8.71
C SER A 148 -8.18 17.91 9.18
N PHE A 149 -7.34 17.46 8.26
CA PHE A 149 -5.89 17.48 8.49
C PHE A 149 -5.42 18.92 8.48
N PRO A 150 -4.70 19.38 9.49
CA PRO A 150 -4.03 20.67 9.41
C PRO A 150 -2.98 20.63 8.30
N ALA A 151 -2.92 21.74 7.57
CA ALA A 151 -2.02 21.99 6.46
C ALA A 151 -0.54 21.78 6.85
#